data_beaf7dd3f895c8d3309aa2b69b2c9764
#
_entry.id   beaf7dd3f895c8d3309aa2b69b2c9764
#
_cell.length_a   1.000
_cell.length_b   1.000
_cell.length_c   1.000
_cell.angle_alpha   90.00
_cell.angle_beta   90.00
_cell.angle_gamma   90.00
#
_symmetry.space_group_name_H-M   'P 1'
#
loop_
_entity.id
_entity.type
_entity.pdbx_description
1 polymer ?
#
loop_
_entity_poly.entity_id
_entity_poly.type
_entity_poly.pdbx_seq_one_letter_code
_entity_poly.pdbx_strand_id
1 'polypeptide(L)'
;SNEEFNHFSTASLITRTTNDITQVQMVTMMLLRIVCFAPIIGIGALIKVLKESPSMTWIIAVVILVIFGVMAVAFAVVMPKFKIIQNLIDCLNLTMRENLSGMLVIRAFGNEKHSEDRFDKANKDVTNLNLFVNRSMASIMPIMMFIFNVVTLVIVYYGSKQIDLGNLAIGQMMAFMQYAMHIIMD
;
A
#
# COMPACT_ATOMS: atom_id res chain seq x y z
N SER A 1 -30.94 -15.74 -25.30
CA SER A 1 -31.71 -16.95 -25.69
C SER A 1 -31.30 -18.10 -24.77
N ASN A 2 -32.16 -19.10 -24.57
CA ASN A 2 -31.84 -20.26 -23.72
C ASN A 2 -30.62 -21.05 -24.23
N GLU A 3 -30.28 -20.97 -25.48
CA GLU A 3 -29.13 -21.59 -26.10
C GLU A 3 -27.80 -20.99 -25.60
N GLU A 4 -27.71 -19.70 -25.43
CA GLU A 4 -26.53 -19.01 -24.88
C GLU A 4 -26.35 -19.30 -23.38
N PHE A 5 -27.44 -19.44 -22.64
CA PHE A 5 -27.40 -19.81 -21.23
C PHE A 5 -26.80 -21.22 -21.00
N ASN A 6 -27.05 -22.14 -21.93
CA ASN A 6 -26.53 -23.50 -21.84
C ASN A 6 -25.01 -23.62 -22.09
N HIS A 7 -24.37 -22.59 -22.64
CA HIS A 7 -22.92 -22.53 -22.76
C HIS A 7 -22.18 -22.19 -21.46
N PHE A 8 -22.89 -21.70 -20.46
CA PHE A 8 -22.30 -21.36 -19.16
C PHE A 8 -22.83 -22.33 -18.08
N SER A 9 -21.93 -22.82 -17.22
CA SER A 9 -22.37 -23.59 -16.06
C SER A 9 -23.11 -22.67 -15.06
N THR A 10 -24.14 -23.15 -14.41
CA THR A 10 -24.92 -22.41 -13.41
C THR A 10 -24.01 -21.86 -12.29
N ALA A 11 -23.00 -22.64 -11.88
CA ALA A 11 -22.00 -22.22 -10.89
C ALA A 11 -21.19 -21.01 -11.37
N SER A 12 -20.77 -20.98 -12.65
CA SER A 12 -20.03 -19.85 -13.24
C SER A 12 -20.90 -18.58 -13.30
N LEU A 13 -22.19 -18.71 -13.62
CA LEU A 13 -23.13 -17.59 -13.64
C LEU A 13 -23.36 -17.02 -12.24
N ILE A 14 -23.53 -17.87 -11.24
CA ILE A 14 -23.67 -17.44 -9.85
C ILE A 14 -22.41 -16.71 -9.38
N THR A 15 -21.22 -17.25 -9.66
CA THR A 15 -19.96 -16.59 -9.28
C THR A 15 -19.81 -15.22 -9.93
N ARG A 16 -20.12 -15.09 -11.22
CA ARG A 16 -20.05 -13.82 -11.94
C ARG A 16 -21.07 -12.79 -11.45
N THR A 17 -22.30 -13.22 -11.15
CA THR A 17 -23.36 -12.32 -10.71
C THR A 17 -23.27 -11.92 -9.24
N THR A 18 -22.50 -12.64 -8.42
CA THR A 18 -22.33 -12.33 -7.00
C THR A 18 -20.92 -11.83 -6.68
N ASN A 19 -19.93 -12.69 -6.84
CA ASN A 19 -18.56 -12.38 -6.42
C ASN A 19 -17.89 -11.33 -7.32
N ASP A 20 -18.01 -11.47 -8.64
CA ASP A 20 -17.34 -10.54 -9.57
C ASP A 20 -17.99 -9.16 -9.49
N ILE A 21 -19.32 -9.08 -9.34
CA ILE A 21 -20.00 -7.78 -9.16
C ILE A 21 -19.59 -7.14 -7.85
N THR A 22 -19.48 -7.89 -6.76
CA THR A 22 -19.01 -7.38 -5.47
C THR A 22 -17.56 -6.87 -5.56
N GLN A 23 -16.68 -7.56 -6.27
CA GLN A 23 -15.31 -7.10 -6.51
C GLN A 23 -15.28 -5.82 -7.34
N VAL A 24 -16.05 -5.73 -8.43
CA VAL A 24 -16.16 -4.52 -9.25
C VAL A 24 -16.70 -3.36 -8.41
N GLN A 25 -17.71 -3.60 -7.57
CA GLN A 25 -18.24 -2.59 -6.66
C GLN A 25 -17.16 -2.08 -5.69
N MET A 26 -16.42 -2.98 -5.03
CA MET A 26 -15.34 -2.58 -4.11
C MET A 26 -14.25 -1.77 -4.80
N VAL A 27 -13.80 -2.23 -5.98
CA VAL A 27 -12.79 -1.51 -6.77
C VAL A 27 -13.29 -0.14 -7.22
N THR A 28 -14.55 -0.05 -7.67
CA THR A 28 -15.15 1.22 -8.09
C THR A 28 -15.25 2.20 -6.92
N MET A 29 -15.71 1.74 -5.76
CA MET A 29 -15.76 2.57 -4.54
C MET A 29 -14.37 3.05 -4.11
N MET A 30 -13.37 2.17 -4.17
CA MET A 30 -11.98 2.50 -3.84
C MET A 30 -11.39 3.51 -4.83
N LEU A 31 -11.65 3.35 -6.13
CA LEU A 31 -11.22 4.29 -7.17
C LEU A 31 -11.86 5.67 -6.99
N LEU A 32 -13.18 5.73 -6.75
CA LEU A 32 -13.87 6.99 -6.47
C LEU A 32 -13.30 7.70 -5.24
N ARG A 33 -12.99 6.95 -4.19
CA ARG A 33 -12.39 7.50 -2.98
C ARG A 33 -10.99 8.06 -3.25
N ILE A 34 -10.12 7.31 -3.92
CA ILE A 34 -8.74 7.73 -4.18
C ILE A 34 -8.68 8.85 -5.24
N VAL A 35 -9.43 8.72 -6.33
CA VAL A 35 -9.33 9.63 -7.48
C VAL A 35 -10.11 10.93 -7.28
N CYS A 36 -11.25 10.87 -6.58
CA CYS A 36 -12.11 12.05 -6.40
C CYS A 36 -11.95 12.66 -5.00
N PHE A 37 -12.07 11.86 -3.96
CA PHE A 37 -12.14 12.37 -2.59
C PHE A 37 -10.77 12.87 -2.09
N ALA A 38 -9.70 12.09 -2.23
CA ALA A 38 -8.39 12.48 -1.73
C ALA A 38 -7.83 13.76 -2.40
N PRO A 39 -7.89 13.96 -3.73
CA PRO A 39 -7.45 15.21 -4.34
C PRO A 39 -8.30 16.43 -3.93
N ILE A 40 -9.61 16.26 -3.76
CA ILE A 40 -10.48 17.37 -3.35
C ILE A 40 -10.13 17.83 -1.94
N ILE A 41 -9.95 16.89 -1.00
CA ILE A 41 -9.56 17.22 0.37
C ILE A 41 -8.14 17.79 0.40
N GLY A 42 -7.18 17.16 -0.27
CA GLY A 42 -5.79 17.60 -0.28
C GLY A 42 -5.63 19.01 -0.87
N ILE A 43 -6.25 19.29 -2.01
CA ILE A 43 -6.24 20.62 -2.64
C ILE A 43 -6.99 21.64 -1.77
N GLY A 44 -8.15 21.25 -1.23
CA GLY A 44 -8.93 22.09 -0.32
C GLY A 44 -8.16 22.48 0.94
N ALA A 45 -7.50 21.51 1.57
CA ALA A 45 -6.65 21.74 2.73
C ALA A 45 -5.46 22.67 2.38
N LEU A 46 -4.81 22.45 1.23
CA LEU A 46 -3.71 23.30 0.79
C LEU A 46 -4.14 24.75 0.56
N ILE A 47 -5.28 24.97 -0.12
CA ILE A 47 -5.84 26.32 -0.34
C ILE A 47 -6.15 27.01 0.99
N LYS A 48 -6.72 26.30 1.95
CA LYS A 48 -7.04 26.82 3.27
C LYS A 48 -5.79 27.21 4.04
N VAL A 49 -4.77 26.36 4.08
CA VAL A 49 -3.48 26.64 4.71
C VAL A 49 -2.83 27.89 4.13
N LEU A 50 -2.80 28.02 2.81
CA LEU A 50 -2.23 29.19 2.13
C LEU A 50 -2.94 30.49 2.46
N LYS A 51 -4.27 30.46 2.67
CA LYS A 51 -5.07 31.65 2.97
C LYS A 51 -5.07 32.05 4.44
N GLU A 52 -5.13 31.07 5.33
CA GLU A 52 -5.34 31.33 6.77
C GLU A 52 -4.04 31.51 7.54
N SER A 53 -2.93 30.91 7.09
CA SER A 53 -1.66 30.92 7.83
C SER A 53 -0.44 30.94 6.90
N PRO A 54 -0.20 32.02 6.16
CA PRO A 54 0.92 32.12 5.22
C PRO A 54 2.29 31.91 5.90
N SER A 55 2.43 32.36 7.17
CA SER A 55 3.67 32.23 7.96
C SER A 55 4.04 30.77 8.29
N MET A 56 3.08 29.84 8.26
CA MET A 56 3.29 28.42 8.57
C MET A 56 3.24 27.51 7.33
N THR A 57 2.94 28.05 6.16
CA THR A 57 2.79 27.29 4.90
C THR A 57 4.05 26.48 4.52
N TRP A 58 5.24 27.00 4.87
CA TRP A 58 6.48 26.29 4.61
C TRP A 58 6.55 24.90 5.30
N ILE A 59 5.87 24.74 6.46
CA ILE A 59 5.81 23.46 7.17
C ILE A 59 5.14 22.41 6.28
N ILE A 60 4.00 22.77 5.67
CA ILE A 60 3.28 21.86 4.77
C ILE A 60 4.11 21.51 3.53
N ALA A 61 4.83 22.50 2.96
CA ALA A 61 5.69 22.23 1.82
C ALA A 61 6.80 21.21 2.16
N VAL A 62 7.42 21.34 3.32
CA VAL A 62 8.43 20.39 3.81
C VAL A 62 7.80 19.02 4.06
N VAL A 63 6.63 18.95 4.68
CA VAL A 63 5.91 17.70 4.93
C VAL A 63 5.63 16.96 3.62
N ILE A 64 5.07 17.65 2.62
CA ILE A 64 4.78 17.07 1.31
C ILE A 64 6.07 16.51 0.67
N LEU A 65 7.18 17.27 0.71
CA LEU A 65 8.46 16.79 0.19
C LEU A 65 8.96 15.55 0.91
N VAL A 66 8.83 15.49 2.24
CA VAL A 66 9.24 14.33 3.04
C VAL A 66 8.38 13.11 2.69
N ILE A 67 7.05 13.27 2.58
CA ILE A 67 6.15 12.18 2.22
C ILE A 67 6.47 11.66 0.82
N PHE A 68 6.62 12.54 -0.17
CA PHE A 68 7.02 12.14 -1.52
C PHE A 68 8.36 11.41 -1.53
N GLY A 69 9.34 11.88 -0.74
CA GLY A 69 10.64 11.23 -0.58
C GLY A 69 10.51 9.81 -0.01
N VAL A 70 9.74 9.64 1.06
CA VAL A 70 9.48 8.31 1.67
C VAL A 70 8.78 7.38 0.68
N MET A 71 7.75 7.88 -0.02
CA MET A 71 7.02 7.09 -1.01
C MET A 71 7.91 6.71 -2.20
N ALA A 72 8.71 7.63 -2.72
CA ALA A 72 9.65 7.37 -3.81
C ALA A 72 10.66 6.28 -3.43
N VAL A 73 11.22 6.33 -2.22
CA VAL A 73 12.14 5.31 -1.70
C VAL A 73 11.41 3.96 -1.56
N ALA A 74 10.21 3.95 -0.98
CA ALA A 74 9.42 2.73 -0.84
C ALA A 74 9.14 2.09 -2.20
N PHE A 75 8.71 2.87 -3.18
CA PHE A 75 8.48 2.40 -4.55
C PHE A 75 9.76 1.88 -5.21
N ALA A 76 10.86 2.62 -5.13
CA ALA A 76 12.14 2.21 -5.72
C ALA A 76 12.68 0.90 -5.14
N VAL A 77 12.46 0.66 -3.85
CA VAL A 77 12.92 -0.56 -3.16
C VAL A 77 12.00 -1.74 -3.40
N VAL A 78 10.68 -1.53 -3.37
CA VAL A 78 9.69 -2.62 -3.35
C VAL A 78 9.26 -3.06 -4.76
N MET A 79 9.04 -2.10 -5.68
CA MET A 79 8.54 -2.42 -7.03
C MET A 79 9.40 -3.43 -7.81
N PRO A 80 10.74 -3.34 -7.85
CA PRO A 80 11.54 -4.33 -8.56
C PRO A 80 11.45 -5.73 -7.94
N LYS A 81 11.13 -5.83 -6.64
CA LYS A 81 11.00 -7.11 -5.94
C LYS A 81 9.74 -7.89 -6.31
N PHE A 82 8.66 -7.19 -6.67
CA PHE A 82 7.43 -7.86 -7.11
C PHE A 82 7.65 -8.73 -8.37
N LYS A 83 8.43 -8.25 -9.33
CA LYS A 83 8.75 -9.04 -10.53
C LYS A 83 9.56 -10.30 -10.19
N ILE A 84 10.48 -10.18 -9.23
CA ILE A 84 11.29 -11.30 -8.78
C ILE A 84 10.43 -12.33 -8.02
N ILE A 85 9.48 -11.88 -7.19
CA ILE A 85 8.53 -12.77 -6.49
C ILE A 85 7.76 -13.62 -7.50
N GLN A 86 7.23 -13.05 -8.57
CA GLN A 86 6.50 -13.80 -9.58
C GLN A 86 7.36 -14.91 -10.20
N ASN A 87 8.59 -14.59 -10.59
CA ASN A 87 9.51 -15.60 -11.14
C ASN A 87 9.85 -16.71 -10.14
N LEU A 88 9.99 -16.37 -8.84
CA LEU A 88 10.26 -17.36 -7.80
C LEU A 88 9.04 -18.25 -7.51
N ILE A 89 7.83 -17.69 -7.55
CA ILE A 89 6.59 -18.45 -7.43
C ILE A 89 6.43 -19.42 -8.60
N ASP A 90 6.73 -18.98 -9.82
CA ASP A 90 6.68 -19.84 -10.99
C ASP A 90 7.69 -21.00 -10.88
N CYS A 91 8.91 -20.73 -10.40
CA CYS A 91 9.92 -21.74 -10.12
C CYS A 91 9.47 -22.73 -9.04
N LEU A 92 8.86 -22.25 -7.95
CA LEU A 92 8.32 -23.08 -6.88
C LEU A 92 7.19 -23.98 -7.40
N ASN A 93 6.26 -23.43 -8.18
CA ASN A 93 5.15 -24.16 -8.78
C ASN A 93 5.66 -25.23 -9.76
N LEU A 94 6.68 -24.91 -10.56
CA LEU A 94 7.31 -25.89 -11.45
C LEU A 94 7.93 -27.03 -10.66
N THR A 95 8.72 -26.73 -9.63
CA THR A 95 9.35 -27.73 -8.76
C THR A 95 8.29 -28.63 -8.09
N MET A 96 7.19 -28.03 -7.61
CA MET A 96 6.09 -28.78 -7.02
C MET A 96 5.40 -29.70 -8.03
N ARG A 97 5.17 -29.21 -9.25
CA ARG A 97 4.57 -30.01 -10.34
C ARG A 97 5.48 -31.17 -10.74
N GLU A 98 6.79 -30.94 -10.87
CA GLU A 98 7.77 -31.98 -11.17
C GLU A 98 7.78 -33.05 -10.07
N ASN A 99 7.77 -32.66 -8.80
CA ASN A 99 7.74 -33.58 -7.67
C ASN A 99 6.44 -34.41 -7.64
N LEU A 100 5.29 -33.79 -7.88
CA LEU A 100 4.01 -34.50 -7.91
C LEU A 100 3.92 -35.48 -9.09
N SER A 101 4.34 -35.05 -10.28
CA SER A 101 4.29 -35.90 -11.48
C SER A 101 5.36 -37.01 -11.45
N GLY A 102 6.52 -36.74 -10.85
CA GLY A 102 7.63 -37.68 -10.73
C GLY A 102 7.66 -38.51 -9.44
N MET A 103 6.63 -38.43 -8.59
CA MET A 103 6.63 -39.03 -7.26
C MET A 103 6.98 -40.52 -7.24
N LEU A 104 6.45 -41.30 -8.19
CA LEU A 104 6.72 -42.73 -8.30
C LEU A 104 8.19 -42.99 -8.65
N VAL A 105 8.76 -42.16 -9.57
CA VAL A 105 10.15 -42.26 -9.98
C VAL A 105 11.09 -41.87 -8.84
N ILE A 106 10.79 -40.76 -8.15
CA ILE A 106 11.57 -40.28 -7.01
C ILE A 106 11.66 -41.37 -5.95
N ARG A 107 10.54 -42.02 -5.62
CA ARG A 107 10.50 -43.14 -4.65
C ARG A 107 11.23 -44.40 -5.15
N ALA A 108 11.09 -44.73 -6.43
CA ALA A 108 11.74 -45.89 -6.99
C ALA A 108 13.27 -45.79 -6.95
N PHE A 109 13.82 -44.57 -7.05
CA PHE A 109 15.25 -44.31 -7.01
C PHE A 109 15.78 -43.82 -5.66
N GLY A 110 14.92 -43.72 -4.62
CA GLY A 110 15.30 -43.29 -3.27
C GLY A 110 15.85 -41.83 -3.24
N ASN A 111 15.34 -40.97 -4.12
CA ASN A 111 15.85 -39.59 -4.29
C ASN A 111 14.95 -38.51 -3.62
N GLU A 112 14.19 -38.93 -2.60
CA GLU A 112 13.24 -38.05 -1.88
C GLU A 112 13.96 -36.86 -1.27
N LYS A 113 15.10 -37.09 -0.62
CA LYS A 113 15.85 -36.03 0.08
C LYS A 113 16.31 -34.94 -0.88
N HIS A 114 16.79 -35.30 -2.07
CA HIS A 114 17.21 -34.31 -3.07
C HIS A 114 16.02 -33.48 -3.57
N SER A 115 14.87 -34.13 -3.75
CA SER A 115 13.63 -33.46 -4.16
C SER A 115 13.13 -32.49 -3.08
N GLU A 116 13.19 -32.89 -1.80
CA GLU A 116 12.85 -32.09 -0.65
C GLU A 116 13.80 -30.88 -0.52
N ASP A 117 15.10 -31.10 -0.60
CA ASP A 117 16.09 -30.00 -0.52
C ASP A 117 15.90 -28.97 -1.64
N ARG A 118 15.58 -29.43 -2.84
CA ARG A 118 15.29 -28.54 -3.99
C ARG A 118 14.02 -27.71 -3.78
N PHE A 119 12.97 -28.35 -3.26
CA PHE A 119 11.72 -27.67 -2.92
C PHE A 119 11.93 -26.67 -1.78
N ASP A 120 12.61 -27.06 -0.72
CA ASP A 120 12.91 -26.22 0.43
C ASP A 120 13.71 -24.98 0.06
N LYS A 121 14.67 -25.13 -0.86
CA LYS A 121 15.43 -23.98 -1.37
C LYS A 121 14.52 -23.00 -2.11
N ALA A 122 13.71 -23.48 -3.04
CA ALA A 122 12.77 -22.64 -3.78
C ALA A 122 11.76 -21.95 -2.83
N ASN A 123 11.25 -22.68 -1.85
CA ASN A 123 10.34 -22.16 -0.85
C ASN A 123 10.98 -21.09 0.06
N LYS A 124 12.23 -21.30 0.48
CA LYS A 124 12.99 -20.32 1.26
C LYS A 124 13.24 -19.03 0.48
N ASP A 125 13.56 -19.14 -0.80
CA ASP A 125 13.78 -17.97 -1.67
C ASP A 125 12.51 -17.12 -1.81
N VAL A 126 11.35 -17.75 -2.05
CA VAL A 126 10.04 -17.08 -2.06
C VAL A 126 9.74 -16.46 -0.70
N THR A 127 9.92 -17.22 0.39
CA THR A 127 9.62 -16.77 1.76
C THR A 127 10.47 -15.57 2.15
N ASN A 128 11.77 -15.62 1.93
CA ASN A 128 12.69 -14.54 2.29
C ASN A 128 12.36 -13.24 1.55
N LEU A 129 12.04 -13.33 0.27
CA LEU A 129 11.70 -12.16 -0.52
C LEU A 129 10.33 -11.59 -0.12
N ASN A 130 9.33 -12.44 0.13
CA ASN A 130 8.04 -12.01 0.67
C ASN A 130 8.16 -11.35 2.04
N LEU A 131 8.97 -11.92 2.94
CA LEU A 131 9.25 -11.32 4.24
C LEU A 131 9.89 -9.93 4.10
N PHE A 132 10.84 -9.77 3.20
CA PHE A 132 11.45 -8.46 2.92
C PHE A 132 10.41 -7.44 2.45
N VAL A 133 9.60 -7.80 1.45
CA VAL A 133 8.56 -6.92 0.90
C VAL A 133 7.52 -6.59 1.97
N ASN A 134 7.01 -7.59 2.69
CA ASN A 134 6.01 -7.38 3.72
C ASN A 134 6.52 -6.52 4.88
N ARG A 135 7.76 -6.74 5.34
CA ARG A 135 8.39 -5.89 6.37
C ARG A 135 8.59 -4.46 5.88
N SER A 136 9.02 -4.29 4.63
CA SER A 136 9.17 -2.96 4.03
C SER A 136 7.83 -2.23 3.93
N MET A 137 6.77 -2.90 3.49
CA MET A 137 5.42 -2.33 3.44
C MET A 137 4.87 -2.03 4.85
N ALA A 138 5.05 -2.96 5.79
CA ALA A 138 4.61 -2.78 7.18
C ALA A 138 5.32 -1.61 7.89
N SER A 139 6.55 -1.26 7.49
CA SER A 139 7.29 -0.14 8.06
C SER A 139 6.76 1.24 7.63
N ILE A 140 5.99 1.32 6.53
CA ILE A 140 5.44 2.59 6.04
C ILE A 140 4.53 3.23 7.08
N MET A 141 3.62 2.48 7.69
CA MET A 141 2.68 3.01 8.68
C MET A 141 3.38 3.62 9.92
N PRO A 142 4.33 2.94 10.60
CA PRO A 142 5.09 3.55 11.68
C PRO A 142 5.88 4.79 11.25
N ILE A 143 6.45 4.80 10.05
CA ILE A 143 7.16 5.97 9.52
C ILE A 143 6.20 7.14 9.33
N MET A 144 5.02 6.92 8.75
CA MET A 144 4.01 7.97 8.58
C MET A 144 3.51 8.50 9.93
N MET A 145 3.29 7.63 10.92
CA MET A 145 2.95 8.05 12.28
C MET A 145 4.06 8.88 12.94
N PHE A 146 5.32 8.51 12.73
CA PHE A 146 6.45 9.27 13.23
C PHE A 146 6.51 10.66 12.59
N ILE A 147 6.36 10.76 11.27
CA ILE A 147 6.30 12.03 10.54
C ILE A 147 5.16 12.89 11.09
N PHE A 148 3.96 12.33 11.25
CA PHE A 148 2.81 13.03 11.80
C PHE A 148 3.07 13.61 13.19
N ASN A 149 3.66 12.83 14.10
CA ASN A 149 4.00 13.30 15.45
C ASN A 149 5.03 14.42 15.42
N VAL A 150 6.09 14.29 14.60
CA VAL A 150 7.10 15.34 14.46
C VAL A 150 6.48 16.63 13.89
N VAL A 151 5.65 16.50 12.85
CA VAL A 151 4.94 17.65 12.26
C VAL A 151 4.03 18.33 13.28
N THR A 152 3.30 17.56 14.08
CA THR A 152 2.44 18.10 15.14
C THR A 152 3.26 18.91 16.17
N LEU A 153 4.40 18.39 16.60
CA LEU A 153 5.30 19.11 17.50
C LEU A 153 5.82 20.41 16.89
N VAL A 154 6.20 20.37 15.62
CA VAL A 154 6.65 21.58 14.91
C VAL A 154 5.53 22.61 14.79
N ILE A 155 4.32 22.18 14.45
CA ILE A 155 3.15 23.07 14.35
C ILE A 155 2.84 23.72 15.71
N VAL A 156 2.84 22.95 16.79
CA VAL A 156 2.59 23.48 18.14
C VAL A 156 3.68 24.46 18.54
N TYR A 157 4.95 24.15 18.29
CA TYR A 157 6.07 25.02 18.64
C TYR A 157 6.03 26.34 17.89
N TYR A 158 5.89 26.30 16.57
CA TYR A 158 5.81 27.52 15.75
C TYR A 158 4.49 28.24 15.91
N GLY A 159 3.38 27.51 16.03
CA GLY A 159 2.06 28.07 16.23
C GLY A 159 1.95 28.85 17.55
N SER A 160 2.49 28.31 18.65
CA SER A 160 2.50 29.03 19.93
C SER A 160 3.26 30.34 19.84
N LYS A 161 4.43 30.36 19.16
CA LYS A 161 5.17 31.61 18.92
C LYS A 161 4.38 32.63 18.09
N GLN A 162 3.64 32.18 17.09
CA GLN A 162 2.82 33.08 16.27
C GLN A 162 1.59 33.60 17.04
N ILE A 163 1.06 32.81 17.96
CA ILE A 163 -0.01 33.25 18.86
C ILE A 163 0.48 34.31 19.83
N ASP A 164 1.66 34.11 20.44
CA ASP A 164 2.27 35.10 21.35
C ASP A 164 2.57 36.43 20.65
N LEU A 165 2.90 36.36 19.35
CA LEU A 165 3.11 37.58 18.53
C LEU A 165 1.80 38.22 18.04
N GLY A 166 0.64 37.63 18.35
CA GLY A 166 -0.67 38.12 17.90
C GLY A 166 -1.00 37.89 16.43
N ASN A 167 -0.17 37.10 15.72
CA ASN A 167 -0.33 36.85 14.28
C ASN A 167 -1.24 35.67 13.97
N LEU A 168 -1.56 34.81 14.95
CA LEU A 168 -2.34 33.61 14.79
C LEU A 168 -3.33 33.42 15.95
N ALA A 169 -4.56 33.06 15.66
CA ALA A 169 -5.52 32.66 16.68
C ALA A 169 -5.37 31.17 17.03
N ILE A 170 -5.70 30.78 18.26
CA ILE A 170 -5.64 29.37 18.70
C ILE A 170 -6.50 28.48 17.80
N GLY A 171 -7.68 28.95 17.39
CA GLY A 171 -8.56 28.22 16.46
C GLY A 171 -7.94 27.97 15.10
N GLN A 172 -7.15 28.92 14.58
CA GLN A 172 -6.43 28.76 13.31
C GLN A 172 -5.30 27.74 13.44
N MET A 173 -4.58 27.69 14.57
CA MET A 173 -3.57 26.65 14.82
C MET A 173 -4.21 25.25 14.87
N MET A 174 -5.36 25.12 15.54
CA MET A 174 -6.09 23.84 15.57
C MET A 174 -6.57 23.41 14.18
N ALA A 175 -7.11 24.34 13.39
CA ALA A 175 -7.49 24.07 12.01
C ALA A 175 -6.28 23.67 11.15
N PHE A 176 -5.14 24.32 11.32
CA PHE A 176 -3.91 23.99 10.62
C PHE A 176 -3.43 22.55 10.94
N MET A 177 -3.51 22.13 12.21
CA MET A 177 -3.19 20.74 12.59
C MET A 177 -4.10 19.73 11.90
N GLN A 178 -5.41 20.03 11.81
CA GLN A 178 -6.38 19.19 11.11
C GLN A 178 -6.07 19.09 9.62
N TYR A 179 -5.75 20.22 8.96
CA TYR A 179 -5.38 20.20 7.55
C TYR A 179 -4.08 19.44 7.31
N ALA A 180 -3.07 19.60 8.18
CA ALA A 180 -1.83 18.83 8.10
C ALA A 180 -2.09 17.32 8.25
N MET A 181 -2.99 16.92 9.16
CA MET A 181 -3.38 15.52 9.32
C MET A 181 -4.00 14.95 8.04
N HIS A 182 -4.93 15.67 7.40
CA HIS A 182 -5.54 15.23 6.14
C HIS A 182 -4.52 15.11 5.02
N ILE A 183 -3.58 16.04 4.91
CA ILE A 183 -2.52 15.99 3.88
C ILE A 183 -1.59 14.78 4.07
N ILE A 184 -1.38 14.34 5.32
CA ILE A 184 -0.47 13.23 5.64
C ILE A 184 -1.17 11.87 5.49
N MET A 185 -2.47 11.79 5.78
CA MET A 185 -3.19 10.51 5.93
C MET A 185 -4.06 10.14 4.73
N ASP A 186 -4.43 11.10 3.88
CA ASP A 186 -5.25 10.90 2.68
C ASP A 186 -4.40 10.78 1.41
#